data_d41c795912197cf04d3f8bbfcf8fcefa
#
_entry.id   d41c795912197cf04d3f8bbfcf8fcefa
#
_cell.length_a   1.000
_cell.length_b   1.000
_cell.length_c   1.000
_cell.angle_alpha   90.00
_cell.angle_beta   90.00
_cell.angle_gamma   90.00
#
_symmetry.space_group_name_H-M   'P 1'
#
loop_
_entity.id
_entity.type
_entity.pdbx_description
1 polymer ?
#
loop_
_entity_poly.entity_id
_entity_poly.type
_entity_poly.pdbx_seq_one_letter_code
_entity_poly.pdbx_strand_id
1 'polypeptide(L)'
;TSFIIDEDIETAWIGFIRKNYISVLQTNRLCEDIIFTKVSIDQPEGKTYSLQLVFNSEEQQNHFLDEWLPDIEKKIIQIFSNRYLCFSSILTEI
;
A
#
# COMPACT_ATOMS: atom_id res chain seq x y z
N THR A 1 -2.46 -4.03 -4.49
CA THR A 1 -1.84 -4.49 -3.24
C THR A 1 -2.89 -4.62 -2.15
N SER A 2 -2.90 -5.75 -1.49
CA SER A 2 -3.81 -6.01 -0.37
C SER A 2 -3.01 -6.21 0.91
N PHE A 3 -3.51 -5.66 2.01
CA PHE A 3 -2.87 -5.79 3.32
C PHE A 3 -3.85 -6.43 4.30
N ILE A 4 -3.36 -7.38 5.08
CA ILE A 4 -4.08 -7.91 6.24
C ILE A 4 -3.28 -7.49 7.46
N ILE A 5 -3.89 -6.72 8.35
CA ILE A 5 -3.20 -6.13 9.50
C ILE A 5 -3.87 -6.54 10.81
N ASP A 6 -3.09 -6.62 11.88
CA ASP A 6 -3.61 -6.87 13.21
C ASP A 6 -4.51 -5.71 13.65
N GLU A 7 -5.61 -6.02 14.29
CA GLU A 7 -6.60 -5.02 14.70
C GLU A 7 -6.00 -3.96 15.65
N ASP A 8 -5.11 -4.34 16.51
CA ASP A 8 -4.51 -3.44 17.50
C ASP A 8 -3.54 -2.43 16.91
N ILE A 9 -3.07 -2.62 15.68
CA ILE A 9 -2.24 -1.63 14.98
C ILE A 9 -2.99 -0.86 13.91
N GLU A 10 -4.29 -1.12 13.73
CA GLU A 10 -5.07 -0.57 12.61
C GLU A 10 -4.98 0.94 12.50
N THR A 11 -5.23 1.67 13.57
CA THR A 11 -5.22 3.14 13.55
C THR A 11 -3.83 3.70 13.22
N ALA A 12 -2.79 3.15 13.83
CA ALA A 12 -1.42 3.58 13.58
C ALA A 12 -0.98 3.26 12.16
N TRP A 13 -1.38 2.09 11.65
CA TRP A 13 -1.04 1.65 10.30
C TRP A 13 -1.71 2.53 9.23
N ILE A 14 -3.00 2.85 9.40
CA ILE A 14 -3.71 3.74 8.47
C ILE A 14 -3.04 5.11 8.43
N GLY A 15 -2.72 5.68 9.58
CA GLY A 15 -2.03 6.96 9.67
C GLY A 15 -0.68 6.94 8.98
N PHE A 16 0.08 5.87 9.16
CA PHE A 16 1.37 5.70 8.52
C PHE A 16 1.24 5.61 6.99
N ILE A 17 0.31 4.79 6.49
CA ILE A 17 0.11 4.63 5.04
C ILE A 17 -0.30 5.96 4.41
N ARG A 18 -1.18 6.71 5.03
CA ARG A 18 -1.61 8.02 4.51
C ARG A 18 -0.47 9.02 4.46
N LYS A 19 0.37 9.09 5.49
CA LYS A 19 1.47 10.04 5.58
C LYS A 19 2.69 9.65 4.75
N ASN A 20 3.07 8.38 4.77
CA ASN A 20 4.36 7.94 4.27
C ASN A 20 4.28 7.13 2.98
N TYR A 21 3.09 6.75 2.56
CA TYR A 21 2.88 6.03 1.30
C TYR A 21 2.07 6.89 0.33
N ILE A 22 0.82 7.19 0.66
CA ILE A 22 -0.09 7.92 -0.22
C ILE A 22 0.39 9.36 -0.44
N SER A 23 0.79 10.05 0.62
CA SER A 23 1.28 11.42 0.52
C SER A 23 2.54 11.53 -0.33
N VAL A 24 3.46 10.56 -0.22
CA VAL A 24 4.68 10.51 -1.03
C VAL A 24 4.33 10.35 -2.51
N LEU A 25 3.39 9.45 -2.82
CA LEU A 25 2.94 9.24 -4.20
C LEU A 25 2.31 10.48 -4.80
N GLN A 26 1.47 11.18 -4.04
CA GLN A 26 0.80 12.41 -4.49
C GLN A 26 1.77 13.56 -4.67
N THR A 27 2.65 13.78 -3.70
CA THR A 27 3.61 14.89 -3.71
C THR A 27 4.60 14.76 -4.87
N ASN A 28 5.04 13.56 -5.16
CA ASN A 28 6.02 13.30 -6.21
C ASN A 28 5.39 12.88 -7.54
N ARG A 29 4.06 12.86 -7.63
CA ARG A 29 3.31 12.49 -8.83
C ARG A 29 3.77 11.14 -9.41
N LEU A 30 3.89 10.15 -8.54
CA LEU A 30 4.40 8.84 -8.93
C LEU A 30 3.34 7.96 -9.59
N CYS A 31 2.07 8.32 -9.46
CA CYS A 31 0.97 7.61 -10.11
C CYS A 31 -0.15 8.59 -10.45
N GLU A 32 -1.09 8.15 -11.29
CA GLU A 32 -2.22 8.98 -11.75
C GLU A 32 -3.37 9.01 -10.74
N ASP A 33 -3.63 7.90 -10.07
CA ASP A 33 -4.71 7.79 -9.10
C ASP A 33 -4.38 6.77 -8.03
N ILE A 34 -4.98 6.97 -6.86
CA ILE A 34 -4.79 6.09 -5.70
C ILE A 34 -6.17 5.76 -5.12
N ILE A 35 -6.45 4.48 -5.00
CA ILE A 35 -7.69 3.99 -4.39
C ILE A 35 -7.32 3.19 -3.15
N PHE A 36 -7.66 3.71 -1.98
CA PHE A 36 -7.36 3.08 -0.70
C PHE A 36 -8.69 2.76 0.00
N THR A 37 -9.00 1.47 0.13
CA THR A 37 -10.30 1.03 0.65
C THR A 37 -10.12 -0.02 1.74
N LYS A 38 -11.08 -0.05 2.66
CA LYS A 38 -11.21 -1.12 3.64
C LYS A 38 -12.14 -2.18 3.08
N VAL A 39 -11.69 -3.43 3.09
CA VAL A 39 -12.51 -4.55 2.64
C VAL A 39 -13.38 -5.01 3.81
N SER A 40 -14.70 -4.90 3.64
CA SER A 40 -15.69 -5.26 4.68
C SER A 40 -15.98 -6.75 4.66
N ILE A 41 -14.98 -7.53 5.07
CA ILE A 41 -15.13 -8.97 5.25
C ILE A 41 -14.80 -9.29 6.71
N ASP A 42 -15.69 -10.03 7.37
CA ASP A 42 -15.41 -10.54 8.72
C ASP A 42 -14.32 -11.61 8.64
N GLN A 43 -13.12 -11.21 9.01
CA GLN A 43 -11.98 -12.13 9.11
C GLN A 43 -11.51 -12.19 10.55
N PRO A 44 -11.41 -13.39 11.14
CA PRO A 44 -10.90 -13.54 12.50
C PRO A 44 -9.40 -13.23 12.62
N GLU A 45 -8.69 -13.15 11.50
CA GLU A 45 -7.23 -13.01 11.47
C GLU A 45 -6.75 -11.56 11.39
N GLY A 46 -7.67 -10.59 11.23
CA GLY A 46 -7.30 -9.18 11.14
C GLY A 46 -8.20 -8.39 10.23
N LYS A 47 -7.78 -7.16 9.90
CA LYS A 47 -8.50 -6.25 9.02
C LYS A 47 -7.83 -6.18 7.66
N THR A 48 -8.62 -6.22 6.60
CA THR A 48 -8.12 -6.21 5.24
C THR A 48 -8.31 -4.84 4.60
N TYR A 49 -7.24 -4.35 3.98
CA TYR A 49 -7.24 -3.10 3.23
C TYR A 49 -6.73 -3.34 1.82
N SER A 50 -7.24 -2.59 0.87
CA SER A 50 -6.79 -2.63 -0.52
C SER A 50 -6.24 -1.27 -0.93
N LEU A 51 -5.05 -1.27 -1.49
CA LEU A 51 -4.42 -0.07 -2.04
C LEU A 51 -4.18 -0.32 -3.53
N GLN A 52 -4.89 0.43 -4.36
CA GLN A 52 -4.77 0.33 -5.82
C GLN A 52 -4.12 1.60 -6.35
N LEU A 53 -3.10 1.42 -7.18
CA LEU A 53 -2.38 2.51 -7.81
C LEU A 53 -2.59 2.42 -9.32
N VAL A 54 -2.96 3.56 -9.91
CA VAL A 54 -3.15 3.66 -11.36
C VAL A 54 -1.97 4.45 -11.93
N PHE A 55 -1.26 3.85 -12.88
CA PHE A 55 -0.11 4.47 -13.55
C PHE A 55 -0.47 4.82 -14.99
N ASN A 56 0.13 5.89 -15.52
CA ASN A 56 -0.13 6.31 -16.89
C ASN A 56 0.68 5.53 -17.91
N SER A 57 1.72 4.84 -17.48
CA SER A 57 2.59 4.08 -18.36
C SER A 57 3.31 2.98 -17.57
N GLU A 58 3.82 2.00 -18.28
CA GLU A 58 4.66 0.96 -17.69
C GLU A 58 5.96 1.54 -17.13
N GLU A 59 6.51 2.57 -17.77
CA GLU A 59 7.70 3.26 -17.27
C GLU A 59 7.46 3.91 -15.92
N GLN A 60 6.33 4.58 -15.74
CA GLN A 60 5.96 5.19 -14.47
C GLN A 60 5.82 4.13 -13.38
N GLN A 61 5.17 3.02 -13.70
CA GLN A 61 4.99 1.89 -12.79
C GLN A 61 6.33 1.31 -12.37
N ASN A 62 7.21 1.02 -13.33
CA ASN A 62 8.52 0.44 -13.06
C ASN A 62 9.39 1.38 -12.24
N HIS A 63 9.34 2.68 -12.52
CA HIS A 63 10.07 3.68 -11.74
C HIS A 63 9.66 3.65 -10.27
N PHE A 64 8.36 3.61 -10.00
CA PHE A 64 7.87 3.51 -8.62
C PHE A 64 8.29 2.20 -7.96
N LEU A 65 8.11 1.07 -8.65
CA LEU A 65 8.42 -0.26 -8.09
C LEU A 65 9.91 -0.43 -7.80
N ASP A 66 10.78 0.16 -8.62
CA ASP A 66 12.23 0.00 -8.49
C ASP A 66 12.88 1.02 -7.57
N GLU A 67 12.41 2.28 -7.63
CA GLU A 67 13.09 3.40 -6.95
C GLU A 67 12.43 3.79 -5.62
N TRP A 68 11.12 3.61 -5.48
CA TRP A 68 10.38 4.13 -4.33
C TRP A 68 9.82 3.04 -3.41
N LEU A 69 9.24 2.00 -3.99
CA LEU A 69 8.54 0.99 -3.21
C LEU A 69 9.43 0.24 -2.21
N PRO A 70 10.68 -0.14 -2.55
CA PRO A 70 11.53 -0.84 -1.59
C PRO A 70 11.79 -0.04 -0.32
N ASP A 71 11.99 1.28 -0.43
CA ASP A 71 12.19 2.15 0.73
C ASP A 71 10.93 2.27 1.58
N ILE A 72 9.77 2.37 0.94
CA ILE A 72 8.48 2.43 1.64
C ILE A 72 8.21 1.13 2.39
N GLU A 73 8.41 -0.01 1.74
CA GLU A 73 8.23 -1.32 2.37
C GLU A 73 9.17 -1.52 3.55
N LYS A 74 10.42 -1.07 3.42
CA LYS A 74 11.39 -1.13 4.49
C LYS A 74 10.94 -0.36 5.72
N LYS A 75 10.38 0.83 5.53
CA LYS A 75 9.84 1.65 6.62
C LYS A 75 8.67 0.97 7.30
N ILE A 76 7.77 0.36 6.52
CA ILE A 76 6.63 -0.37 7.07
C ILE A 76 7.10 -1.53 7.95
N ILE A 77 8.05 -2.31 7.45
CA ILE A 77 8.63 -3.44 8.18
C ILE A 77 9.29 -2.99 9.48
N GLN A 78 10.03 -1.87 9.45
CA GLN A 78 10.71 -1.34 10.63
C GLN A 78 9.74 -0.96 11.76
N ILE A 79 8.56 -0.46 11.40
CA ILE A 79 7.58 0.03 12.37
C ILE A 79 6.63 -1.09 12.83
N PHE A 80 6.13 -1.87 11.89
CA PHE A 80 5.07 -2.85 12.16
C PHE A 80 5.58 -4.30 12.20
N SER A 81 6.79 -4.54 11.70
CA SER A 81 7.44 -5.85 11.70
C SER A 81 6.54 -6.91 11.05
N ASN A 82 6.25 -8.01 11.74
CA ASN A 82 5.43 -9.11 11.21
C ASN A 82 3.94 -9.00 11.60
N ARG A 83 3.50 -7.80 12.02
CA ARG A 83 2.10 -7.55 12.42
C ARG A 83 1.16 -7.37 11.23
N TYR A 84 1.64 -7.53 10.01
CA TYR A 84 0.82 -7.41 8.80
C TYR A 84 1.29 -8.40 7.73
N LEU A 85 0.37 -8.72 6.81
CA LEU A 85 0.66 -9.48 5.61
C LEU A 85 0.35 -8.59 4.41
N CYS A 86 1.17 -8.69 3.36
CA CYS A 86 1.02 -7.89 2.15
C CYS A 86 1.03 -8.81 0.94
N PHE A 87 0.04 -8.63 0.07
CA PHE A 87 -0.08 -9.35 -1.18
C PHE A 87 -0.14 -8.34 -2.31
N SER A 88 0.77 -8.46 -3.27
CA SER A 88 0.82 -7.57 -4.42
C SER A 88 0.52 -8.33 -5.69
N SER A 89 -0.28 -7.73 -6.56
CA SER A 89 -0.51 -8.25 -7.89
C SER A 89 -0.49 -7.11 -8.89
N ILE A 90 -0.01 -7.37 -10.10
CA ILE A 90 -0.01 -6.41 -11.19
C ILE A 90 -1.20 -6.74 -12.07
N LEU A 91 -2.12 -5.77 -12.20
CA LEU A 91 -3.27 -5.89 -13.08
C LEU A 91 -2.95 -5.16 -14.38
N THR A 92 -2.96 -5.89 -15.48
CA THR A 92 -2.77 -5.32 -16.80
C THR A 92 -4.12 -5.28 -17.51
N GLU A 93 -4.49 -4.11 -17.98
CA GLU A 93 -5.71 -3.93 -18.75
C GLU A 93 -5.54 -4.54 -20.14
N ILE A 94 -6.49 -5.35 -20.55
CA ILE A 94 -6.47 -6.04 -21.84
C ILE A 94 -7.21 -5.23 -22.88
#